data_d8c918364cf8f86f004cf94c5587e7af
#
_entry.id   d8c918364cf8f86f004cf94c5587e7af
#
_cell.length_a   1.000
_cell.length_b   1.000
_cell.length_c   1.000
_cell.angle_alpha   90.00
_cell.angle_beta   90.00
_cell.angle_gamma   90.00
#
_symmetry.space_group_name_H-M   'P 1'
#
loop_
_entity.id
_entity.type
_entity.pdbx_description
1 polymer ?
#
loop_
_entity_poly.entity_id
_entity_poly.type
_entity_poly.pdbx_seq_one_letter_code
_entity_poly.pdbx_strand_id
1 'polypeptide(L)'
;LSGMGASAPAGRPAAPAAGTAPRSGGDRGVFEHVDDAVQAAWEAQRDWAAHYRLEDRQRIVEAIRRCARSHVEEWSRKIVEETGMGRYEDKVEKHLATINKTPGPECLTTDAISGDTGLMLEEYAPFGVICSITPTTNPTETIINNTISMISGGNSVVFNVHPRAKMVSAECLQALNTAIVEAGGPENLITMTREPTMENVDRMAANPKVRLMSGTGGTGMVNTLLRSGKKCIGAGAGNPPVIVDETADIQLAGQKIYEGASFDNNILCFAEKEVFAVGSACAGLIHQLEKQGACLLSTAQTEQMVKLVLQPNPKGGWEANKKWVGQNASKILAAIGVQVPDSCRLAVCQVPADHPFVLAEQMMPVLPVVCSASFEEAVDQAVAAEHGNRHTASIFSKDVDHMTRFARAVETTIYVKNSATKAGVGIGGEGHCTMTIAGPTGEGITCARSFCRRRRCVLAEGGLRIV
;
A
#
# COMPACT_ATOMS: atom_id res chain seq x y z
N LEU A 1 5.41 4.15 -65.96
CA LEU A 1 6.76 3.67 -65.79
C LEU A 1 7.72 4.85 -65.55
N SER A 2 8.05 5.17 -64.32
CA SER A 2 9.39 5.66 -63.89
C SER A 2 9.29 6.25 -62.46
N GLY A 3 9.97 5.62 -61.55
CA GLY A 3 10.69 6.30 -60.48
C GLY A 3 9.89 6.87 -59.33
N MET A 4 9.38 6.05 -58.42
CA MET A 4 9.12 6.48 -57.01
C MET A 4 10.33 6.08 -56.20
N GLY A 5 11.20 7.05 -55.95
CA GLY A 5 12.30 6.91 -55.01
C GLY A 5 11.77 6.79 -53.56
N ALA A 6 12.06 5.69 -52.90
CA ALA A 6 11.82 5.51 -51.50
C ALA A 6 12.75 6.46 -50.69
N SER A 7 12.16 7.47 -50.08
CA SER A 7 12.88 8.26 -49.07
C SER A 7 13.09 7.41 -47.81
N ALA A 8 14.35 7.25 -47.41
CA ALA A 8 14.73 6.61 -46.13
C ALA A 8 14.10 7.33 -44.94
N PRO A 9 13.73 6.62 -43.86
CA PRO A 9 13.18 7.26 -42.69
C PRO A 9 14.21 8.20 -42.06
N ALA A 10 13.77 9.42 -41.75
CA ALA A 10 14.58 10.44 -41.11
C ALA A 10 15.23 9.89 -39.83
N GLY A 11 16.53 10.04 -39.74
CA GLY A 11 17.34 9.60 -38.61
C GLY A 11 16.82 10.21 -37.29
N ARG A 12 16.83 9.39 -36.27
CA ARG A 12 16.52 9.74 -34.90
C ARG A 12 17.30 10.99 -34.47
N PRO A 13 16.67 12.03 -33.89
CA PRO A 13 17.45 13.11 -33.29
C PRO A 13 18.36 12.51 -32.22
N ALA A 14 19.64 12.84 -32.28
CA ALA A 14 20.60 12.49 -31.25
C ALA A 14 20.10 13.04 -29.91
N ALA A 15 20.28 12.24 -28.85
CA ALA A 15 20.03 12.70 -27.48
C ALA A 15 20.75 14.05 -27.28
N PRO A 16 20.13 15.05 -26.66
CA PRO A 16 20.80 16.31 -26.38
C PRO A 16 22.06 16.05 -25.55
N ALA A 17 23.15 16.62 -25.98
CA ALA A 17 24.45 16.53 -25.32
C ALA A 17 24.30 16.98 -23.85
N ALA A 18 24.83 16.18 -22.93
CA ALA A 18 25.01 16.55 -21.55
C ALA A 18 25.80 17.87 -21.46
N GLY A 19 25.15 18.92 -21.03
CA GLY A 19 25.83 20.24 -20.97
C GLY A 19 24.96 21.37 -20.47
N THR A 20 24.43 21.27 -19.24
CA THR A 20 24.23 22.44 -18.37
C THR A 20 24.59 22.02 -16.95
N ALA A 21 25.46 22.80 -16.32
CA ALA A 21 25.91 22.58 -14.95
C ALA A 21 24.71 22.37 -14.00
N PRO A 22 24.82 21.48 -12.99
CA PRO A 22 23.73 21.22 -12.06
C PRO A 22 23.40 22.53 -11.33
N ARG A 23 22.17 23.00 -11.52
CA ARG A 23 21.58 24.03 -10.66
C ARG A 23 21.41 23.41 -9.28
N SER A 24 21.97 24.04 -8.24
CA SER A 24 21.92 23.77 -6.80
C SER A 24 21.28 22.45 -6.45
N GLY A 25 22.07 21.41 -6.41
CA GLY A 25 21.79 20.06 -6.53
C GLY A 25 21.17 19.40 -5.33
N GLY A 26 20.09 18.68 -5.56
CA GLY A 26 19.72 17.55 -4.75
C GLY A 26 20.67 16.38 -5.02
N ASP A 27 21.06 15.66 -3.96
CA ASP A 27 21.84 14.44 -4.09
C ASP A 27 20.94 13.32 -4.63
N ARG A 28 20.94 13.13 -5.95
CA ARG A 28 20.14 12.11 -6.65
C ARG A 28 18.66 12.11 -6.26
N GLY A 29 18.02 13.29 -6.22
CA GLY A 29 16.61 13.48 -5.88
C GLY A 29 16.33 13.84 -4.42
N VAL A 30 17.33 13.87 -3.54
CA VAL A 30 17.20 14.32 -2.15
C VAL A 30 17.61 15.79 -2.02
N PHE A 31 16.71 16.65 -1.57
CA PHE A 31 16.85 18.10 -1.46
C PHE A 31 16.79 18.58 -0.03
N GLU A 32 17.36 19.74 0.28
CA GLU A 32 17.24 20.37 1.59
C GLU A 32 15.88 21.07 1.73
N HIS A 33 15.37 21.67 0.64
CA HIS A 33 14.12 22.42 0.66
C HIS A 33 13.05 21.81 -0.23
N VAL A 34 11.80 21.80 0.27
CA VAL A 34 10.66 21.18 -0.42
C VAL A 34 10.33 21.88 -1.75
N ASP A 35 10.52 23.20 -1.84
CA ASP A 35 10.23 23.94 -3.07
C ASP A 35 11.22 23.59 -4.19
N ASP A 36 12.48 23.34 -3.84
CA ASP A 36 13.50 22.88 -4.81
C ASP A 36 13.19 21.47 -5.29
N ALA A 37 12.78 20.57 -4.39
CA ALA A 37 12.33 19.22 -4.73
C ALA A 37 11.12 19.24 -5.68
N VAL A 38 10.12 20.10 -5.41
CA VAL A 38 8.94 20.29 -6.27
C VAL A 38 9.32 20.89 -7.61
N GLN A 39 10.24 21.89 -7.63
CA GLN A 39 10.70 22.51 -8.87
C GLN A 39 11.41 21.49 -9.77
N ALA A 40 12.36 20.72 -9.22
CA ALA A 40 13.08 19.70 -9.94
C ALA A 40 12.17 18.61 -10.50
N ALA A 41 11.23 18.12 -9.69
CA ALA A 41 10.23 17.14 -10.11
C ALA A 41 9.30 17.70 -11.21
N TRP A 42 8.96 18.99 -11.17
CA TRP A 42 8.14 19.64 -12.19
C TRP A 42 8.88 19.76 -13.53
N GLU A 43 10.17 20.12 -13.52
CA GLU A 43 10.99 20.17 -14.73
C GLU A 43 11.14 18.77 -15.34
N ALA A 44 11.47 17.77 -14.51
CA ALA A 44 11.55 16.36 -14.93
C ALA A 44 10.23 15.84 -15.51
N GLN A 45 9.09 16.19 -14.91
CA GLN A 45 7.78 15.77 -15.38
C GLN A 45 7.44 16.33 -16.77
N ARG A 46 7.82 17.56 -17.05
CA ARG A 46 7.59 18.16 -18.37
C ARG A 46 8.39 17.47 -19.46
N ASP A 47 9.66 17.15 -19.17
CA ASP A 47 10.50 16.37 -20.07
C ASP A 47 9.93 14.96 -20.25
N TRP A 48 9.57 14.30 -19.14
CA TRP A 48 8.96 12.97 -19.12
C TRP A 48 7.70 12.86 -19.96
N ALA A 49 6.80 13.83 -19.84
CA ALA A 49 5.55 13.84 -20.58
C ALA A 49 5.71 14.20 -22.06
N ALA A 50 6.73 15.00 -22.42
CA ALA A 50 6.94 15.49 -23.77
C ALA A 50 7.73 14.50 -24.67
N HIS A 51 8.71 13.81 -24.12
CA HIS A 51 9.70 13.09 -24.90
C HIS A 51 9.73 11.58 -24.69
N TYR A 52 9.06 11.05 -23.63
CA TYR A 52 9.10 9.62 -23.31
C TYR A 52 7.77 8.92 -23.63
N ARG A 53 7.83 7.93 -24.52
CA ARG A 53 6.70 7.09 -24.94
C ARG A 53 6.47 5.95 -23.94
N LEU A 54 5.39 5.18 -24.13
CA LEU A 54 5.07 4.04 -23.27
C LEU A 54 6.19 2.98 -23.23
N GLU A 55 6.82 2.71 -24.36
CA GLU A 55 7.96 1.78 -24.42
C GLU A 55 9.20 2.26 -23.62
N ASP A 56 9.46 3.58 -23.60
CA ASP A 56 10.51 4.16 -22.77
C ASP A 56 10.16 4.03 -21.27
N ARG A 57 8.88 4.28 -20.92
CA ARG A 57 8.39 4.11 -19.56
C ARG A 57 8.49 2.65 -19.12
N GLN A 58 8.15 1.70 -20.00
CA GLN A 58 8.31 0.26 -19.72
C GLN A 58 9.78 -0.09 -19.42
N ARG A 59 10.71 0.36 -20.25
CA ARG A 59 12.15 0.13 -20.07
C ARG A 59 12.64 0.66 -18.71
N ILE A 60 12.20 1.87 -18.34
CA ILE A 60 12.59 2.52 -17.09
C ILE A 60 11.98 1.83 -15.89
N VAL A 61 10.70 1.45 -15.95
CA VAL A 61 10.04 0.66 -14.90
C VAL A 61 10.76 -0.68 -14.68
N GLU A 62 11.17 -1.36 -15.73
CA GLU A 62 11.97 -2.59 -15.61
C GLU A 62 13.35 -2.34 -14.98
N ALA A 63 13.99 -1.19 -15.24
CA ALA A 63 15.23 -0.82 -14.56
C ALA A 63 15.00 -0.58 -13.06
N ILE A 64 13.91 0.10 -12.68
CA ILE A 64 13.49 0.27 -11.29
C ILE A 64 13.27 -1.08 -10.61
N ARG A 65 12.56 -2.02 -11.26
CA ARG A 65 12.31 -3.36 -10.71
C ARG A 65 13.62 -4.14 -10.50
N ARG A 66 14.56 -4.06 -11.45
CA ARG A 66 15.89 -4.71 -11.30
C ARG A 66 16.68 -4.11 -10.15
N CYS A 67 16.75 -2.78 -10.08
CA CYS A 67 17.41 -2.08 -8.99
C CYS A 67 16.78 -2.44 -7.64
N ALA A 68 15.47 -2.36 -7.50
CA ALA A 68 14.78 -2.71 -6.26
C ALA A 68 15.04 -4.17 -5.86
N ARG A 69 15.03 -5.10 -6.82
CA ARG A 69 15.28 -6.53 -6.56
C ARG A 69 16.70 -6.79 -6.04
N SER A 70 17.69 -6.05 -6.53
CA SER A 70 19.09 -6.20 -6.06
C SER A 70 19.31 -5.67 -4.63
N HIS A 71 18.41 -4.84 -4.11
CA HIS A 71 18.52 -4.24 -2.77
C HIS A 71 17.50 -4.81 -1.75
N VAL A 72 16.70 -5.81 -2.12
CA VAL A 72 15.62 -6.33 -1.25
C VAL A 72 16.11 -6.70 0.14
N GLU A 73 17.19 -7.46 0.23
CA GLU A 73 17.72 -7.94 1.51
C GLU A 73 18.31 -6.79 2.34
N GLU A 74 19.02 -5.88 1.70
CA GLU A 74 19.65 -4.72 2.34
C GLU A 74 18.59 -3.79 2.92
N TRP A 75 17.63 -3.36 2.08
CA TRP A 75 16.58 -2.45 2.54
C TRP A 75 15.66 -3.09 3.58
N SER A 76 15.34 -4.37 3.45
CA SER A 76 14.54 -5.08 4.46
C SER A 76 15.21 -5.07 5.83
N ARG A 77 16.53 -5.26 5.89
CA ARG A 77 17.31 -5.19 7.14
C ARG A 77 17.35 -3.77 7.70
N LYS A 78 17.70 -2.79 6.86
CA LYS A 78 17.76 -1.37 7.25
C LYS A 78 16.44 -0.82 7.76
N ILE A 79 15.28 -1.24 7.18
CA ILE A 79 13.97 -0.84 7.70
C ILE A 79 13.78 -1.32 9.13
N VAL A 80 14.08 -2.59 9.42
CA VAL A 80 13.95 -3.13 10.79
C VAL A 80 14.91 -2.40 11.75
N GLU A 81 16.13 -2.14 11.33
CA GLU A 81 17.15 -1.43 12.15
C GLU A 81 16.72 0.02 12.42
N GLU A 82 16.30 0.77 11.42
CA GLU A 82 15.95 2.19 11.57
C GLU A 82 14.61 2.39 12.28
N THR A 83 13.59 1.59 11.95
CA THR A 83 12.23 1.78 12.50
C THR A 83 12.01 1.01 13.79
N GLY A 84 12.76 -0.06 14.03
CA GLY A 84 12.54 -1.01 15.12
C GLY A 84 11.27 -1.84 14.95
N MET A 85 10.71 -1.96 13.74
CA MET A 85 9.38 -2.54 13.51
C MET A 85 9.39 -3.64 12.46
N GLY A 86 8.60 -4.68 12.71
CA GLY A 86 8.39 -5.78 11.78
C GLY A 86 9.48 -6.85 11.83
N ARG A 87 9.49 -7.70 10.80
CA ARG A 87 10.40 -8.84 10.67
C ARG A 87 11.09 -8.83 9.31
N TYR A 88 12.39 -9.11 9.32
CA TYR A 88 13.22 -9.08 8.11
C TYR A 88 12.67 -9.98 6.99
N GLU A 89 12.33 -11.22 7.30
CA GLU A 89 11.86 -12.22 6.33
C GLU A 89 10.54 -11.79 5.67
N ASP A 90 9.63 -11.23 6.47
CA ASP A 90 8.33 -10.76 6.00
C ASP A 90 8.48 -9.48 5.15
N LYS A 91 9.46 -8.62 5.47
CA LYS A 91 9.77 -7.45 4.64
C LYS A 91 10.37 -7.85 3.29
N VAL A 92 11.18 -8.90 3.24
CA VAL A 92 11.67 -9.47 1.98
C VAL A 92 10.49 -9.95 1.11
N GLU A 93 9.54 -10.70 1.69
CA GLU A 93 8.34 -11.15 0.97
C GLU A 93 7.49 -9.98 0.44
N LYS A 94 7.30 -8.93 1.25
CA LYS A 94 6.59 -7.71 0.84
C LYS A 94 7.28 -6.98 -0.31
N HIS A 95 8.59 -6.79 -0.23
CA HIS A 95 9.36 -6.17 -1.31
C HIS A 95 9.21 -6.94 -2.62
N LEU A 96 9.40 -8.27 -2.57
CA LEU A 96 9.27 -9.12 -3.75
C LEU A 96 7.87 -9.05 -4.37
N ALA A 97 6.83 -9.07 -3.54
CA ALA A 97 5.45 -8.89 -4.02
C ALA A 97 5.24 -7.52 -4.66
N THR A 98 5.71 -6.45 -4.02
CA THR A 98 5.63 -5.08 -4.53
C THR A 98 6.35 -4.93 -5.86
N ILE A 99 7.59 -5.41 -5.95
CA ILE A 99 8.42 -5.31 -7.17
C ILE A 99 7.80 -6.07 -8.34
N ASN A 100 7.33 -7.30 -8.07
CA ASN A 100 6.88 -8.22 -9.12
C ASN A 100 5.43 -7.99 -9.54
N LYS A 101 4.56 -7.50 -8.63
CA LYS A 101 3.12 -7.42 -8.84
C LYS A 101 2.54 -6.01 -8.88
N THR A 102 3.34 -4.95 -8.74
CA THR A 102 2.87 -3.58 -9.04
C THR A 102 2.75 -3.41 -10.55
N PRO A 103 1.56 -3.09 -11.10
CA PRO A 103 1.41 -2.88 -12.53
C PRO A 103 2.15 -1.62 -13.00
N GLY A 104 2.81 -1.73 -14.14
CA GLY A 104 3.46 -0.63 -14.83
C GLY A 104 2.62 -0.05 -15.96
N PRO A 105 3.25 0.45 -17.05
CA PRO A 105 2.55 1.03 -18.20
C PRO A 105 1.62 0.06 -18.92
N GLU A 106 1.82 -1.24 -18.80
CA GLU A 106 1.01 -2.29 -19.42
C GLU A 106 -0.46 -2.26 -19.02
N CYS A 107 -0.78 -1.68 -17.85
CA CYS A 107 -2.17 -1.54 -17.43
C CYS A 107 -2.90 -0.32 -18.04
N LEU A 108 -2.19 0.57 -18.74
CA LEU A 108 -2.76 1.78 -19.36
C LEU A 108 -3.29 1.49 -20.75
N THR A 109 -4.38 0.74 -20.81
CA THR A 109 -5.03 0.35 -22.09
C THR A 109 -5.90 1.48 -22.62
N THR A 110 -5.87 1.71 -23.95
CA THR A 110 -6.73 2.66 -24.64
C THR A 110 -8.08 2.01 -24.95
N ASP A 111 -9.17 2.69 -24.62
CA ASP A 111 -10.51 2.31 -25.07
C ASP A 111 -10.82 3.03 -26.40
N ALA A 112 -11.29 2.29 -27.40
CA ALA A 112 -11.61 2.82 -28.71
C ALA A 112 -13.06 2.54 -29.11
N ILE A 113 -13.79 3.56 -29.57
CA ILE A 113 -15.13 3.44 -30.12
C ILE A 113 -15.13 4.00 -31.52
N SER A 114 -15.50 3.18 -32.49
CA SER A 114 -15.63 3.55 -33.93
C SER A 114 -17.08 3.48 -34.36
N GLY A 115 -17.53 4.45 -35.13
CA GLY A 115 -18.89 4.54 -35.65
C GLY A 115 -18.96 5.36 -36.93
N ASP A 116 -20.17 5.55 -37.46
CA ASP A 116 -20.42 6.28 -38.72
C ASP A 116 -20.02 7.76 -38.66
N THR A 117 -19.96 8.32 -37.43
CA THR A 117 -19.57 9.72 -37.17
C THR A 117 -18.10 9.88 -36.74
N GLY A 118 -17.26 8.84 -36.86
CA GLY A 118 -15.83 8.95 -36.61
C GLY A 118 -15.26 7.94 -35.59
N LEU A 119 -14.16 8.33 -34.96
CA LEU A 119 -13.41 7.54 -33.96
C LEU A 119 -13.25 8.32 -32.65
N MET A 120 -13.51 7.67 -31.56
CA MET A 120 -13.20 8.19 -30.22
C MET A 120 -12.18 7.28 -29.52
N LEU A 121 -11.13 7.87 -28.98
CA LEU A 121 -10.18 7.22 -28.09
C LEU A 121 -10.33 7.79 -26.68
N GLU A 122 -10.31 6.92 -25.67
CA GLU A 122 -10.17 7.32 -24.28
C GLU A 122 -8.87 6.76 -23.72
N GLU A 123 -8.00 7.64 -23.30
CA GLU A 123 -6.63 7.38 -22.90
C GLU A 123 -6.34 7.91 -21.50
N TYR A 124 -5.26 7.43 -20.90
CA TYR A 124 -4.77 7.88 -19.60
C TYR A 124 -3.72 8.98 -19.78
N ALA A 125 -3.96 10.14 -19.15
CA ALA A 125 -3.07 11.30 -19.17
C ALA A 125 -2.55 11.62 -17.76
N PRO A 126 -1.33 12.15 -17.61
CA PRO A 126 -0.77 12.52 -16.30
C PRO A 126 -1.56 13.62 -15.61
N PHE A 127 -1.53 13.64 -14.29
CA PHE A 127 -1.86 14.81 -13.49
C PHE A 127 -0.74 15.84 -13.53
N GLY A 128 0.52 15.39 -13.44
CA GLY A 128 1.72 16.20 -13.37
C GLY A 128 2.61 15.81 -12.19
N VAL A 129 2.96 16.74 -11.31
CA VAL A 129 3.67 16.44 -10.07
C VAL A 129 2.68 15.91 -9.04
N ILE A 130 3.02 14.77 -8.44
CA ILE A 130 2.26 14.12 -7.36
C ILE A 130 3.06 14.23 -6.06
N CYS A 131 2.42 14.71 -4.98
CA CYS A 131 2.94 14.54 -3.64
C CYS A 131 2.55 13.13 -3.14
N SER A 132 3.51 12.36 -2.65
CA SER A 132 3.29 11.02 -2.09
C SER A 132 3.78 10.93 -0.65
N ILE A 133 2.87 10.75 0.30
CA ILE A 133 3.21 10.57 1.72
C ILE A 133 3.29 9.09 2.01
N THR A 134 4.42 8.64 2.58
CA THR A 134 4.66 7.23 2.87
C THR A 134 4.64 6.93 4.37
N PRO A 135 4.17 5.73 4.78
CA PRO A 135 4.09 5.34 6.17
C PRO A 135 5.44 4.81 6.69
N THR A 136 5.55 4.62 8.01
CA THR A 136 6.70 3.95 8.65
C THR A 136 6.69 2.45 8.41
N THR A 137 5.51 1.86 8.26
CA THR A 137 5.29 0.40 8.21
C THR A 137 5.82 -0.24 6.93
N ASN A 138 5.80 0.51 5.82
CA ASN A 138 6.19 0.05 4.48
C ASN A 138 6.92 1.17 3.72
N PRO A 139 8.06 1.70 4.23
CA PRO A 139 8.64 2.93 3.69
C PRO A 139 9.15 2.75 2.26
N THR A 140 10.04 1.81 2.02
CA THR A 140 10.63 1.59 0.69
C THR A 140 9.67 0.86 -0.25
N GLU A 141 8.87 -0.07 0.26
CA GLU A 141 7.84 -0.76 -0.52
C GLU A 141 6.84 0.26 -1.11
N THR A 142 6.43 1.26 -0.32
CA THR A 142 5.52 2.32 -0.82
C THR A 142 6.22 3.22 -1.82
N ILE A 143 7.50 3.55 -1.63
CA ILE A 143 8.28 4.31 -2.61
C ILE A 143 8.37 3.54 -3.93
N ILE A 144 8.72 2.25 -3.91
CA ILE A 144 8.79 1.42 -5.12
C ILE A 144 7.44 1.34 -5.82
N ASN A 145 6.37 0.99 -5.07
CA ASN A 145 5.01 0.86 -5.60
C ASN A 145 4.52 2.16 -6.25
N ASN A 146 4.61 3.28 -5.53
CA ASN A 146 4.12 4.56 -6.01
C ASN A 146 5.01 5.12 -7.13
N THR A 147 6.32 4.89 -7.10
CA THR A 147 7.20 5.24 -8.22
C THR A 147 6.75 4.53 -9.49
N ILE A 148 6.64 3.19 -9.47
CA ILE A 148 6.21 2.41 -10.65
C ILE A 148 4.84 2.88 -11.14
N SER A 149 3.85 3.00 -10.25
CA SER A 149 2.48 3.35 -10.62
C SER A 149 2.37 4.79 -11.16
N MET A 150 3.01 5.76 -10.51
CA MET A 150 2.84 7.17 -10.85
C MET A 150 3.62 7.57 -12.09
N ILE A 151 4.89 7.12 -12.24
CA ILE A 151 5.67 7.46 -13.43
C ILE A 151 5.16 6.75 -14.69
N SER A 152 4.57 5.56 -14.56
CA SER A 152 3.91 4.87 -15.67
C SER A 152 2.84 5.75 -16.30
N GLY A 153 2.08 6.47 -15.49
CA GLY A 153 1.07 7.43 -15.92
C GLY A 153 1.63 8.74 -16.51
N GLY A 154 2.94 8.93 -16.54
CA GLY A 154 3.59 10.16 -17.04
C GLY A 154 3.75 11.25 -15.99
N ASN A 155 3.58 10.94 -14.71
CA ASN A 155 3.77 11.87 -13.60
C ASN A 155 5.22 11.86 -13.09
N SER A 156 5.59 12.87 -12.31
CA SER A 156 6.71 12.83 -11.37
C SER A 156 6.21 12.80 -9.93
N VAL A 157 7.09 12.45 -8.99
CA VAL A 157 6.69 12.26 -7.59
C VAL A 157 7.61 13.04 -6.66
N VAL A 158 7.00 13.76 -5.71
CA VAL A 158 7.70 14.34 -4.56
C VAL A 158 7.25 13.56 -3.31
N PHE A 159 8.15 12.79 -2.73
CA PHE A 159 7.87 12.00 -1.54
C PHE A 159 8.03 12.83 -0.28
N ASN A 160 7.08 12.70 0.65
CA ASN A 160 7.22 13.10 2.04
C ASN A 160 7.21 11.84 2.89
N VAL A 161 8.37 11.32 3.18
CA VAL A 161 8.54 10.06 3.89
C VAL A 161 8.32 10.23 5.39
N HIS A 162 8.07 9.13 6.09
CA HIS A 162 7.93 9.22 7.55
C HIS A 162 9.30 9.49 8.21
N PRO A 163 9.41 10.43 9.17
CA PRO A 163 10.70 10.80 9.80
C PRO A 163 11.47 9.63 10.41
N ARG A 164 10.78 8.59 10.92
CA ARG A 164 11.41 7.38 11.50
C ARG A 164 11.94 6.39 10.46
N ALA A 165 11.82 6.66 9.17
CA ALA A 165 12.31 5.82 8.09
C ALA A 165 13.01 6.66 7.01
N LYS A 166 13.49 7.86 7.36
CA LYS A 166 14.00 8.83 6.39
C LYS A 166 15.30 8.40 5.73
N MET A 167 16.17 7.67 6.44
CA MET A 167 17.47 7.27 5.93
C MET A 167 17.34 6.17 4.87
N VAL A 168 16.65 5.08 5.20
CA VAL A 168 16.42 3.98 4.23
C VAL A 168 15.57 4.45 3.04
N SER A 169 14.65 5.38 3.28
CA SER A 169 13.84 5.99 2.20
C SER A 169 14.70 6.83 1.25
N ALA A 170 15.63 7.62 1.76
CA ALA A 170 16.56 8.41 0.96
C ALA A 170 17.48 7.51 0.12
N GLU A 171 18.06 6.48 0.70
CA GLU A 171 18.87 5.50 -0.02
C GLU A 171 18.08 4.81 -1.14
N CYS A 172 16.86 4.37 -0.85
CA CYS A 172 16.00 3.75 -1.85
C CYS A 172 15.73 4.72 -3.01
N LEU A 173 15.31 5.95 -2.71
CA LEU A 173 15.02 6.96 -3.72
C LEU A 173 16.25 7.29 -4.58
N GLN A 174 17.41 7.45 -3.96
CA GLN A 174 18.66 7.72 -4.68
C GLN A 174 19.07 6.57 -5.62
N ALA A 175 18.93 5.33 -5.17
CA ALA A 175 19.20 4.15 -5.99
C ALA A 175 18.24 4.05 -7.17
N LEU A 176 16.93 4.29 -6.94
CA LEU A 176 15.92 4.29 -8.01
C LEU A 176 16.16 5.42 -9.03
N ASN A 177 16.52 6.65 -8.60
CA ASN A 177 16.87 7.73 -9.52
C ASN A 177 18.11 7.38 -10.35
N THR A 178 19.13 6.76 -9.75
CA THR A 178 20.28 6.27 -10.47
C THR A 178 19.87 5.29 -11.58
N ALA A 179 19.04 4.32 -11.26
CA ALA A 179 18.53 3.34 -12.22
C ALA A 179 17.66 3.98 -13.32
N ILE A 180 16.87 5.01 -12.98
CA ILE A 180 16.09 5.78 -13.97
C ILE A 180 17.00 6.46 -14.98
N VAL A 181 18.03 7.17 -14.50
CA VAL A 181 18.98 7.90 -15.35
C VAL A 181 19.83 6.95 -16.21
N GLU A 182 20.35 5.87 -15.64
CA GLU A 182 21.11 4.83 -16.37
C GLU A 182 20.26 4.15 -17.46
N ALA A 183 18.95 4.05 -17.26
CA ALA A 183 18.01 3.57 -18.26
C ALA A 183 17.60 4.64 -19.29
N GLY A 184 18.19 5.84 -19.23
CA GLY A 184 17.92 6.95 -20.15
C GLY A 184 16.68 7.77 -19.77
N GLY A 185 16.23 7.73 -18.54
CA GLY A 185 15.17 8.59 -18.01
C GLY A 185 15.70 9.95 -17.50
N PRO A 186 14.81 10.91 -17.20
CA PRO A 186 15.22 12.21 -16.72
C PRO A 186 15.70 12.15 -15.26
N GLU A 187 16.62 13.02 -14.89
CA GLU A 187 16.99 13.25 -13.50
C GLU A 187 15.82 13.82 -12.71
N ASN A 188 15.75 13.49 -11.42
CA ASN A 188 14.76 14.04 -10.48
C ASN A 188 13.29 13.73 -10.82
N LEU A 189 13.03 12.61 -11.52
CA LEU A 189 11.68 12.15 -11.78
C LEU A 189 10.96 11.80 -10.48
N ILE A 190 11.70 11.36 -9.48
CA ILE A 190 11.27 11.16 -8.11
C ILE A 190 12.16 11.97 -7.17
N THR A 191 11.57 12.71 -6.23
CA THR A 191 12.30 13.58 -5.30
C THR A 191 11.77 13.46 -3.88
N MET A 192 12.56 13.89 -2.90
CA MET A 192 12.15 14.05 -1.51
C MET A 192 12.98 15.13 -0.82
N THR A 193 12.52 15.55 0.37
CA THR A 193 13.34 16.36 1.27
C THR A 193 14.12 15.48 2.23
N ARG A 194 15.33 15.90 2.59
CA ARG A 194 16.17 15.23 3.60
C ARG A 194 15.48 15.17 4.97
N GLU A 195 14.83 16.27 5.36
CA GLU A 195 14.05 16.35 6.59
C GLU A 195 12.54 16.45 6.25
N PRO A 196 11.82 15.31 6.31
CA PRO A 196 10.38 15.30 6.07
C PRO A 196 9.61 15.84 7.26
N THR A 197 8.70 16.79 7.01
CA THR A 197 7.87 17.43 8.04
C THR A 197 6.41 17.57 7.56
N MET A 198 5.48 17.83 8.49
CA MET A 198 4.10 18.17 8.11
C MET A 198 4.03 19.56 7.44
N GLU A 199 4.89 20.49 7.79
CA GLU A 199 5.01 21.78 7.11
C GLU A 199 5.34 21.58 5.61
N ASN A 200 6.22 20.64 5.28
CA ASN A 200 6.51 20.30 3.88
C ASN A 200 5.24 19.79 3.16
N VAL A 201 4.39 19.02 3.83
CA VAL A 201 3.09 18.58 3.26
C VAL A 201 2.19 19.76 2.98
N ASP A 202 2.07 20.71 3.91
CA ASP A 202 1.26 21.91 3.74
C ASP A 202 1.80 22.79 2.59
N ARG A 203 3.12 22.96 2.49
CA ARG A 203 3.77 23.70 1.38
C ARG A 203 3.52 23.02 0.04
N MET A 204 3.63 21.69 -0.05
CA MET A 204 3.29 20.94 -1.26
C MET A 204 1.82 21.05 -1.61
N ALA A 205 0.92 21.01 -0.62
CA ALA A 205 -0.51 21.19 -0.82
C ALA A 205 -0.83 22.58 -1.38
N ALA A 206 -0.14 23.61 -0.92
CA ALA A 206 -0.31 25.00 -1.42
C ALA A 206 0.36 25.24 -2.79
N ASN A 207 1.38 24.44 -3.17
CA ASN A 207 2.17 24.68 -4.38
C ASN A 207 1.35 24.37 -5.65
N PRO A 208 1.18 25.33 -6.60
CA PRO A 208 0.37 25.12 -7.80
C PRO A 208 0.94 24.08 -8.78
N LYS A 209 2.22 23.74 -8.71
CA LYS A 209 2.85 22.70 -9.53
C LYS A 209 2.44 21.30 -9.08
N VAL A 210 2.15 21.09 -7.81
CA VAL A 210 1.61 19.82 -7.29
C VAL A 210 0.13 19.73 -7.66
N ARG A 211 -0.25 18.67 -8.38
CA ARG A 211 -1.59 18.51 -8.95
C ARG A 211 -2.42 17.42 -8.28
N LEU A 212 -1.78 16.51 -7.58
CA LEU A 212 -2.41 15.42 -6.85
C LEU A 212 -1.66 15.17 -5.56
N MET A 213 -2.42 14.91 -4.48
CA MET A 213 -1.89 14.46 -3.20
C MET A 213 -2.25 12.99 -3.00
N SER A 214 -1.25 12.14 -2.77
CA SER A 214 -1.45 10.74 -2.41
C SER A 214 -0.86 10.50 -1.02
N GLY A 215 -1.58 9.80 -0.16
CA GLY A 215 -1.06 9.56 1.18
C GLY A 215 -1.52 8.24 1.75
N THR A 216 -0.56 7.51 2.34
CA THR A 216 -0.80 6.29 3.11
C THR A 216 -0.45 6.55 4.56
N GLY A 217 -1.43 6.38 5.45
CA GLY A 217 -1.22 6.59 6.88
C GLY A 217 -2.53 6.72 7.67
N GLY A 218 -2.43 7.13 8.92
CA GLY A 218 -3.60 7.22 9.80
C GLY A 218 -4.65 8.22 9.34
N THR A 219 -5.88 8.06 9.83
CA THR A 219 -7.06 8.86 9.47
C THR A 219 -6.83 10.39 9.55
N GLY A 220 -6.06 10.85 10.54
CA GLY A 220 -5.74 12.28 10.70
C GLY A 220 -4.95 12.85 9.52
N MET A 221 -3.98 12.12 9.00
CA MET A 221 -3.19 12.52 7.83
C MET A 221 -4.05 12.52 6.57
N VAL A 222 -4.86 11.48 6.34
CA VAL A 222 -5.78 11.41 5.19
C VAL A 222 -6.76 12.58 5.20
N ASN A 223 -7.34 12.91 6.36
CA ASN A 223 -8.23 14.06 6.51
C ASN A 223 -7.54 15.40 6.19
N THR A 224 -6.26 15.56 6.54
CA THR A 224 -5.47 16.75 6.19
C THR A 224 -5.32 16.85 4.66
N LEU A 225 -5.02 15.75 3.98
CA LEU A 225 -4.92 15.73 2.52
C LEU A 225 -6.26 16.07 1.84
N LEU A 226 -7.36 15.51 2.33
CA LEU A 226 -8.70 15.79 1.78
C LEU A 226 -9.07 17.27 1.87
N ARG A 227 -8.59 17.98 2.90
CA ARG A 227 -8.81 19.43 3.08
C ARG A 227 -7.91 20.31 2.21
N SER A 228 -6.94 19.75 1.50
CA SER A 228 -5.99 20.51 0.66
C SER A 228 -6.63 21.21 -0.54
N GLY A 229 -7.86 20.86 -0.91
CA GLY A 229 -8.55 21.38 -2.09
C GLY A 229 -8.01 20.82 -3.42
N LYS A 230 -7.04 19.91 -3.38
CA LYS A 230 -6.51 19.19 -4.55
C LYS A 230 -7.18 17.82 -4.73
N LYS A 231 -7.03 17.20 -5.91
CA LYS A 231 -7.33 15.78 -6.05
C LYS A 231 -6.49 15.02 -5.03
N CYS A 232 -7.16 14.18 -4.24
CA CYS A 232 -6.53 13.37 -3.21
C CYS A 232 -6.83 11.89 -3.45
N ILE A 233 -5.82 11.05 -3.20
CA ILE A 233 -5.93 9.59 -3.10
C ILE A 233 -5.43 9.22 -1.71
N GLY A 234 -6.36 8.81 -0.84
CA GLY A 234 -6.09 8.59 0.57
C GLY A 234 -6.24 7.12 0.97
N ALA A 235 -5.15 6.53 1.47
CA ALA A 235 -5.13 5.20 2.08
C ALA A 235 -5.12 5.35 3.61
N GLY A 236 -6.23 5.00 4.23
CA GLY A 236 -6.47 5.19 5.67
C GLY A 236 -6.02 4.03 6.55
N ALA A 237 -6.40 4.11 7.81
CA ALA A 237 -6.26 3.02 8.77
C ALA A 237 -7.21 1.86 8.43
N GLY A 238 -6.92 0.67 8.93
CA GLY A 238 -7.78 -0.49 8.82
C GLY A 238 -7.84 -1.28 10.13
N ASN A 239 -9.00 -1.80 10.45
CA ASN A 239 -9.19 -2.78 11.52
C ASN A 239 -9.88 -4.01 10.91
N PRO A 240 -9.15 -4.89 10.20
CA PRO A 240 -9.72 -5.96 9.39
C PRO A 240 -10.29 -7.12 10.22
N PRO A 241 -11.64 -7.30 10.23
CA PRO A 241 -12.27 -8.41 10.90
C PRO A 241 -12.21 -9.69 10.07
N VAL A 242 -12.16 -10.81 10.78
CA VAL A 242 -12.26 -12.16 10.22
C VAL A 242 -13.47 -12.85 10.79
N ILE A 243 -14.34 -13.43 9.96
CA ILE A 243 -15.39 -14.35 10.41
C ILE A 243 -14.95 -15.80 10.13
N VAL A 244 -15.12 -16.66 11.11
CA VAL A 244 -14.98 -18.12 10.96
C VAL A 244 -16.30 -18.75 11.34
N ASP A 245 -17.09 -19.19 10.35
CA ASP A 245 -18.39 -19.78 10.61
C ASP A 245 -18.32 -21.28 10.90
N GLU A 246 -19.44 -21.89 11.21
CA GLU A 246 -19.58 -23.30 11.56
C GLU A 246 -19.30 -24.25 10.39
N THR A 247 -19.28 -23.75 9.15
CA THR A 247 -19.01 -24.53 7.95
C THR A 247 -17.54 -24.51 7.56
N ALA A 248 -16.74 -23.67 8.21
CA ALA A 248 -15.33 -23.43 7.89
C ALA A 248 -14.49 -24.71 8.00
N ASP A 249 -13.46 -24.79 7.15
CA ASP A 249 -12.34 -25.69 7.40
C ASP A 249 -11.47 -25.08 8.51
N ILE A 250 -11.65 -25.55 9.72
CA ILE A 250 -11.00 -25.01 10.92
C ILE A 250 -9.48 -25.16 10.88
N GLN A 251 -8.97 -26.22 10.28
CA GLN A 251 -7.52 -26.40 10.12
C GLN A 251 -6.94 -25.35 9.18
N LEU A 252 -7.56 -25.15 8.03
CA LEU A 252 -7.19 -24.13 7.07
C LEU A 252 -7.32 -22.73 7.69
N ALA A 253 -8.43 -22.46 8.39
CA ALA A 253 -8.66 -21.17 9.06
C ALA A 253 -7.56 -20.87 10.08
N GLY A 254 -7.23 -21.81 10.99
CA GLY A 254 -6.17 -21.65 11.96
C GLY A 254 -4.81 -21.36 11.33
N GLN A 255 -4.45 -22.10 10.27
CA GLN A 255 -3.21 -21.88 9.55
C GLN A 255 -3.17 -20.49 8.90
N LYS A 256 -4.19 -20.12 8.13
CA LYS A 256 -4.20 -18.89 7.35
C LYS A 256 -4.33 -17.64 8.22
N ILE A 257 -5.10 -17.69 9.28
CA ILE A 257 -5.22 -16.61 10.25
C ILE A 257 -3.88 -16.41 11.00
N TYR A 258 -3.21 -17.52 11.40
CA TYR A 258 -1.90 -17.42 12.02
C TYR A 258 -0.87 -16.78 11.07
N GLU A 259 -0.82 -17.24 9.80
CA GLU A 259 0.06 -16.67 8.77
C GLU A 259 -0.18 -15.16 8.57
N GLY A 260 -1.43 -14.73 8.47
CA GLY A 260 -1.78 -13.33 8.21
C GLY A 260 -1.60 -12.44 9.44
N ALA A 261 -2.11 -12.85 10.60
CA ALA A 261 -2.06 -12.07 11.84
C ALA A 261 -0.62 -11.95 12.42
N SER A 262 0.29 -12.87 12.09
CA SER A 262 1.69 -12.80 12.51
C SER A 262 2.62 -12.15 11.47
N PHE A 263 2.14 -11.91 10.26
CA PHE A 263 2.93 -11.38 9.16
C PHE A 263 3.43 -9.97 9.47
N ASP A 264 4.73 -9.76 9.38
CA ASP A 264 5.43 -8.51 9.67
C ASP A 264 5.03 -7.89 11.03
N ASN A 265 4.85 -8.75 12.05
CA ASN A 265 4.37 -8.37 13.38
C ASN A 265 3.05 -7.61 13.36
N ASN A 266 2.18 -7.91 12.41
CA ASN A 266 0.84 -7.33 12.27
C ASN A 266 0.81 -5.80 12.06
N ILE A 267 1.86 -5.20 11.50
CA ILE A 267 1.91 -3.74 11.26
C ILE A 267 1.15 -3.30 10.01
N LEU A 268 0.65 -4.25 9.22
CA LEU A 268 -0.05 -3.95 7.97
C LEU A 268 -1.51 -3.61 8.23
N CYS A 269 -2.00 -2.56 7.57
CA CYS A 269 -3.39 -2.12 7.71
C CYS A 269 -4.43 -3.13 7.19
N PHE A 270 -4.01 -4.09 6.37
CA PHE A 270 -4.84 -5.16 5.84
C PHE A 270 -4.72 -6.48 6.60
N ALA A 271 -3.79 -6.61 7.58
CA ALA A 271 -3.62 -7.83 8.35
C ALA A 271 -4.79 -8.06 9.31
N GLU A 272 -5.10 -9.32 9.61
CA GLU A 272 -6.15 -9.73 10.53
C GLU A 272 -5.96 -9.09 11.90
N LYS A 273 -6.96 -8.32 12.37
CA LYS A 273 -6.88 -7.63 13.67
C LYS A 273 -7.72 -8.30 14.75
N GLU A 274 -8.86 -8.86 14.38
CA GLU A 274 -9.76 -9.59 15.27
C GLU A 274 -10.49 -10.71 14.53
N VAL A 275 -10.90 -11.73 15.27
CA VAL A 275 -11.61 -12.89 14.73
C VAL A 275 -12.94 -13.08 15.48
N PHE A 276 -14.02 -13.23 14.74
CA PHE A 276 -15.35 -13.60 15.21
C PHE A 276 -15.65 -15.03 14.78
N ALA A 277 -15.55 -15.97 15.73
CA ALA A 277 -15.75 -17.39 15.46
C ALA A 277 -17.10 -17.85 15.96
N VAL A 278 -17.90 -18.48 15.10
CA VAL A 278 -19.29 -18.83 15.36
C VAL A 278 -19.40 -20.16 16.09
N GLY A 279 -20.10 -20.18 17.21
CA GLY A 279 -20.50 -21.38 17.91
C GLY A 279 -19.33 -22.35 18.19
N SER A 280 -19.45 -23.57 17.69
CA SER A 280 -18.46 -24.65 17.89
C SER A 280 -17.10 -24.39 17.17
N ALA A 281 -17.07 -23.48 16.18
CA ALA A 281 -15.83 -23.13 15.49
C ALA A 281 -14.84 -22.42 16.42
N CYS A 282 -15.28 -21.72 17.46
CA CYS A 282 -14.44 -20.92 18.34
C CYS A 282 -13.36 -21.74 19.05
N ALA A 283 -13.73 -22.79 19.78
CA ALA A 283 -12.78 -23.64 20.50
C ALA A 283 -11.84 -24.38 19.53
N GLY A 284 -12.38 -24.85 18.40
CA GLY A 284 -11.60 -25.50 17.35
C GLY A 284 -10.54 -24.57 16.74
N LEU A 285 -10.90 -23.32 16.47
CA LEU A 285 -9.97 -22.31 15.92
C LEU A 285 -8.85 -21.98 16.90
N ILE A 286 -9.18 -21.70 18.18
CA ILE A 286 -8.17 -21.40 19.20
C ILE A 286 -7.16 -22.55 19.29
N HIS A 287 -7.64 -23.80 19.34
CA HIS A 287 -6.78 -24.96 19.36
C HIS A 287 -5.88 -25.08 18.12
N GLN A 288 -6.39 -24.74 16.91
CA GLN A 288 -5.56 -24.73 15.71
C GLN A 288 -4.53 -23.62 15.71
N LEU A 289 -4.84 -22.42 16.23
CA LEU A 289 -3.87 -21.34 16.39
C LEU A 289 -2.73 -21.73 17.34
N GLU A 290 -3.03 -22.40 18.46
CA GLU A 290 -2.01 -22.94 19.36
C GLU A 290 -1.12 -23.98 18.66
N LYS A 291 -1.71 -24.88 17.84
CA LYS A 291 -0.95 -25.84 17.02
C LYS A 291 -0.01 -25.18 16.02
N GLN A 292 -0.33 -23.99 15.51
CA GLN A 292 0.56 -23.21 14.67
C GLN A 292 1.69 -22.52 15.46
N GLY A 293 1.65 -22.55 16.78
CA GLY A 293 2.65 -21.96 17.67
C GLY A 293 2.23 -20.62 18.31
N ALA A 294 0.95 -20.28 18.27
CA ALA A 294 0.45 -19.10 19.01
C ALA A 294 0.44 -19.36 20.51
N CYS A 295 0.68 -18.31 21.29
CA CYS A 295 0.57 -18.32 22.74
C CYS A 295 -0.83 -17.86 23.17
N LEU A 296 -1.64 -18.76 23.72
CA LEU A 296 -2.94 -18.42 24.29
C LEU A 296 -2.76 -17.75 25.67
N LEU A 297 -3.32 -16.55 25.82
CA LEU A 297 -3.29 -15.78 27.06
C LEU A 297 -4.47 -16.13 27.98
N SER A 298 -4.20 -16.25 29.28
CA SER A 298 -5.26 -16.24 30.29
C SER A 298 -5.91 -14.86 30.41
N THR A 299 -7.09 -14.77 31.05
CA THR A 299 -7.78 -13.49 31.28
C THR A 299 -6.88 -12.49 32.01
N ALA A 300 -6.16 -12.90 33.06
CA ALA A 300 -5.26 -12.04 33.81
C ALA A 300 -4.07 -11.54 32.96
N GLN A 301 -3.52 -12.38 32.09
CA GLN A 301 -2.45 -11.99 31.17
C GLN A 301 -2.98 -11.04 30.09
N THR A 302 -4.19 -11.25 29.61
CA THR A 302 -4.86 -10.35 28.65
C THR A 302 -5.05 -8.95 29.24
N GLU A 303 -5.52 -8.85 30.49
CA GLU A 303 -5.64 -7.55 31.18
C GLU A 303 -4.29 -6.85 31.38
N GLN A 304 -3.24 -7.60 31.71
CA GLN A 304 -1.88 -7.06 31.80
C GLN A 304 -1.38 -6.58 30.45
N MET A 305 -1.67 -7.33 29.38
CA MET A 305 -1.32 -6.99 28.03
C MET A 305 -2.01 -5.67 27.58
N VAL A 306 -3.31 -5.50 27.83
CA VAL A 306 -4.02 -4.23 27.55
C VAL A 306 -3.31 -3.05 28.18
N LYS A 307 -3.00 -3.12 29.47
CA LYS A 307 -2.31 -2.04 30.22
C LYS A 307 -0.92 -1.72 29.68
N LEU A 308 -0.24 -2.70 29.07
CA LEU A 308 1.10 -2.55 28.51
C LEU A 308 1.06 -1.89 27.12
N VAL A 309 0.18 -2.41 26.24
CA VAL A 309 0.26 -2.14 24.80
C VAL A 309 -0.77 -1.17 24.28
N LEU A 310 -1.82 -0.86 25.06
CA LEU A 310 -2.82 0.15 24.72
C LEU A 310 -2.74 1.34 25.68
N GLN A 311 -3.24 2.48 25.21
CA GLN A 311 -3.40 3.70 26.01
C GLN A 311 -4.74 4.37 25.63
N PRO A 312 -5.32 5.17 26.54
CA PRO A 312 -6.52 5.94 26.23
C PRO A 312 -6.25 6.92 25.07
N ASN A 313 -7.17 6.94 24.11
CA ASN A 313 -7.12 7.92 23.03
C ASN A 313 -7.79 9.23 23.50
N PRO A 314 -7.16 10.41 23.35
CA PRO A 314 -7.77 11.70 23.72
C PRO A 314 -9.12 12.00 23.04
N LYS A 315 -9.41 11.34 21.94
CA LYS A 315 -10.69 11.47 21.19
C LYS A 315 -11.74 10.45 21.60
N GLY A 316 -11.45 9.65 22.63
CA GLY A 316 -12.27 8.54 23.08
C GLY A 316 -11.79 7.17 22.61
N GLY A 317 -12.07 6.11 23.39
CA GLY A 317 -11.62 4.76 23.12
C GLY A 317 -10.15 4.51 23.43
N TRP A 318 -9.54 3.58 22.69
CA TRP A 318 -8.19 3.10 22.91
C TRP A 318 -7.34 3.27 21.65
N GLU A 319 -6.04 3.44 21.81
CA GLU A 319 -5.05 3.44 20.74
C GLU A 319 -3.80 2.64 21.10
N ALA A 320 -3.08 2.16 20.11
CA ALA A 320 -1.86 1.41 20.32
C ALA A 320 -0.75 2.30 20.94
N ASN A 321 -0.09 1.81 21.99
CA ASN A 321 1.11 2.42 22.54
C ASN A 321 2.25 2.24 21.51
N LYS A 322 2.72 3.35 20.96
CA LYS A 322 3.72 3.41 19.88
C LYS A 322 5.02 2.66 20.18
N LYS A 323 5.33 2.45 21.45
CA LYS A 323 6.51 1.68 21.88
C LYS A 323 6.43 0.20 21.47
N TRP A 324 5.22 -0.35 21.38
CA TRP A 324 4.98 -1.77 21.15
C TRP A 324 4.55 -2.10 19.73
N VAL A 325 4.23 -1.10 18.94
CA VAL A 325 3.86 -1.27 17.52
C VAL A 325 5.00 -1.96 16.77
N GLY A 326 4.67 -3.05 16.10
CA GLY A 326 5.61 -3.81 15.27
C GLY A 326 6.67 -4.62 16.02
N GLN A 327 6.57 -4.74 17.35
CA GLN A 327 7.49 -5.56 18.14
C GLN A 327 7.16 -7.05 18.03
N ASN A 328 8.17 -7.92 18.19
CA ASN A 328 7.97 -9.37 18.19
C ASN A 328 7.05 -9.82 19.33
N ALA A 329 6.22 -10.83 19.08
CA ALA A 329 5.34 -11.41 20.08
C ALA A 329 6.11 -11.87 21.33
N SER A 330 7.27 -12.53 21.17
CA SER A 330 8.12 -12.97 22.26
C SER A 330 8.53 -11.81 23.18
N LYS A 331 8.87 -10.64 22.63
CA LYS A 331 9.25 -9.44 23.39
C LYS A 331 8.06 -8.83 24.13
N ILE A 332 6.88 -8.80 23.49
CA ILE A 332 5.67 -8.28 24.13
C ILE A 332 5.24 -9.21 25.28
N LEU A 333 5.24 -10.51 25.04
CA LEU A 333 4.89 -11.55 26.02
C LEU A 333 5.85 -11.54 27.23
N ALA A 334 7.16 -11.43 26.99
CA ALA A 334 8.15 -11.33 28.06
C ALA A 334 7.90 -10.13 28.97
N ALA A 335 7.40 -9.02 28.46
CA ALA A 335 7.10 -7.82 29.24
C ALA A 335 5.92 -7.97 30.22
N ILE A 336 5.07 -8.98 30.01
CA ILE A 336 4.02 -9.40 30.97
C ILE A 336 4.39 -10.67 31.73
N GLY A 337 5.66 -11.09 31.71
CA GLY A 337 6.17 -12.25 32.44
C GLY A 337 5.92 -13.61 31.77
N VAL A 338 5.46 -13.65 30.50
CA VAL A 338 5.24 -14.87 29.73
C VAL A 338 6.45 -15.14 28.85
N GLN A 339 7.19 -16.21 29.14
CA GLN A 339 8.39 -16.58 28.39
C GLN A 339 8.01 -17.56 27.28
N VAL A 340 8.32 -17.19 26.04
CA VAL A 340 8.12 -18.03 24.85
C VAL A 340 9.36 -17.96 23.95
N PRO A 341 9.61 -18.96 23.08
CA PRO A 341 10.70 -18.86 22.12
C PRO A 341 10.41 -17.80 21.05
N ASP A 342 11.43 -17.29 20.36
CA ASP A 342 11.29 -16.31 19.27
C ASP A 342 10.51 -16.84 18.06
N SER A 343 10.36 -18.16 17.96
CA SER A 343 9.48 -18.81 16.97
C SER A 343 7.98 -18.62 17.26
N CYS A 344 7.60 -18.21 18.49
CA CYS A 344 6.23 -17.80 18.79
C CYS A 344 5.98 -16.41 18.18
N ARG A 345 5.20 -16.36 17.11
CA ARG A 345 4.97 -15.14 16.33
C ARG A 345 3.65 -14.44 16.64
N LEU A 346 2.78 -15.05 17.47
CA LEU A 346 1.44 -14.53 17.74
C LEU A 346 1.01 -14.82 19.18
N ALA A 347 0.47 -13.84 19.88
CA ALA A 347 -0.32 -14.01 21.08
C ALA A 347 -1.80 -14.03 20.72
N VAL A 348 -2.59 -14.90 21.35
CA VAL A 348 -4.03 -15.01 21.13
C VAL A 348 -4.76 -14.83 22.46
N CYS A 349 -5.87 -14.13 22.48
CA CYS A 349 -6.73 -14.01 23.64
C CYS A 349 -8.20 -14.19 23.27
N GLN A 350 -8.95 -14.92 24.08
CA GLN A 350 -10.41 -15.02 23.95
C GLN A 350 -11.03 -13.87 24.76
N VAL A 351 -11.84 -13.04 24.09
CA VAL A 351 -12.40 -11.81 24.70
C VAL A 351 -13.83 -11.54 24.19
N PRO A 352 -14.61 -10.70 24.88
CA PRO A 352 -15.89 -10.23 24.38
C PRO A 352 -15.73 -9.19 23.24
N ALA A 353 -16.77 -8.94 22.47
CA ALA A 353 -16.74 -8.06 21.29
C ALA A 353 -16.47 -6.59 21.61
N ASP A 354 -16.77 -6.13 22.81
CA ASP A 354 -16.49 -4.76 23.29
C ASP A 354 -15.11 -4.57 23.93
N HIS A 355 -14.27 -5.61 23.87
CA HIS A 355 -12.94 -5.57 24.45
C HIS A 355 -12.01 -4.59 23.70
N PRO A 356 -11.11 -3.85 24.42
CA PRO A 356 -10.18 -2.88 23.80
C PRO A 356 -9.36 -3.42 22.61
N PHE A 357 -8.95 -4.69 22.64
CA PHE A 357 -8.23 -5.31 21.52
C PHE A 357 -9.07 -5.53 20.26
N VAL A 358 -10.40 -5.63 20.38
CA VAL A 358 -11.31 -5.74 19.24
C VAL A 358 -11.55 -4.36 18.62
N LEU A 359 -11.62 -3.32 19.46
CA LEU A 359 -12.01 -1.98 19.04
C LEU A 359 -10.82 -1.09 18.61
N ALA A 360 -9.57 -1.49 18.88
CA ALA A 360 -8.40 -0.69 18.56
C ALA A 360 -7.51 -1.39 17.54
N GLU A 361 -7.13 -0.70 16.47
CA GLU A 361 -6.07 -1.15 15.57
C GLU A 361 -4.75 -1.22 16.34
N GLN A 362 -4.32 -2.43 16.72
CA GLN A 362 -3.17 -2.60 17.62
C GLN A 362 -1.83 -2.49 16.89
N MET A 363 -1.77 -2.93 15.64
CA MET A 363 -0.54 -2.98 14.83
C MET A 363 0.59 -3.78 15.51
N MET A 364 0.26 -4.90 16.12
CA MET A 364 1.17 -5.81 16.80
C MET A 364 0.60 -7.24 16.82
N PRO A 365 1.43 -8.29 17.00
CA PRO A 365 0.98 -9.67 16.90
C PRO A 365 0.24 -10.16 18.16
N VAL A 366 -0.90 -9.52 18.46
CA VAL A 366 -1.86 -9.88 19.51
C VAL A 366 -3.23 -9.98 18.88
N LEU A 367 -3.78 -11.18 18.78
CA LEU A 367 -5.03 -11.46 18.08
C LEU A 367 -6.17 -11.77 19.06
N PRO A 368 -7.18 -10.91 19.20
CA PRO A 368 -8.39 -11.22 19.94
C PRO A 368 -9.29 -12.16 19.12
N VAL A 369 -9.87 -13.14 19.80
CA VAL A 369 -10.88 -14.06 19.27
C VAL A 369 -12.16 -13.88 20.08
N VAL A 370 -13.23 -13.52 19.40
CA VAL A 370 -14.59 -13.39 19.93
C VAL A 370 -15.36 -14.64 19.56
N CYS A 371 -16.00 -15.29 20.54
CA CYS A 371 -16.92 -16.41 20.29
C CYS A 371 -18.35 -15.85 20.15
N SER A 372 -18.85 -15.77 18.92
CA SER A 372 -20.19 -15.31 18.60
C SER A 372 -21.21 -16.47 18.68
N ALA A 373 -22.41 -16.20 19.14
CA ALA A 373 -23.42 -17.25 19.28
C ALA A 373 -24.03 -17.67 17.94
N SER A 374 -24.04 -16.79 16.94
CA SER A 374 -24.57 -17.05 15.60
C SER A 374 -23.77 -16.30 14.52
N PHE A 375 -23.97 -16.69 13.27
CA PHE A 375 -23.36 -16.01 12.13
C PHE A 375 -23.81 -14.54 12.03
N GLU A 376 -25.10 -14.23 12.23
CA GLU A 376 -25.59 -12.85 12.17
C GLU A 376 -24.99 -11.99 13.27
N GLU A 377 -24.84 -12.51 14.49
CA GLU A 377 -24.12 -11.81 15.55
C GLU A 377 -22.66 -11.55 15.19
N ALA A 378 -21.98 -12.52 14.61
CA ALA A 378 -20.59 -12.35 14.13
C ALA A 378 -20.49 -11.27 13.05
N VAL A 379 -21.46 -11.19 12.13
CA VAL A 379 -21.52 -10.13 11.10
C VAL A 379 -21.70 -8.76 11.76
N ASP A 380 -22.65 -8.60 12.68
CA ASP A 380 -22.91 -7.33 13.34
C ASP A 380 -21.69 -6.85 14.16
N GLN A 381 -21.06 -7.77 14.89
CA GLN A 381 -19.83 -7.51 15.65
C GLN A 381 -18.65 -7.13 14.75
N ALA A 382 -18.44 -7.86 13.66
CA ALA A 382 -17.37 -7.61 12.69
C ALA A 382 -17.53 -6.25 11.98
N VAL A 383 -18.74 -5.90 11.56
CA VAL A 383 -19.05 -4.60 10.97
C VAL A 383 -18.81 -3.46 11.95
N ALA A 384 -19.20 -3.64 13.22
CA ALA A 384 -18.95 -2.65 14.26
C ALA A 384 -17.45 -2.46 14.54
N ALA A 385 -16.66 -3.54 14.57
CA ALA A 385 -15.22 -3.51 14.81
C ALA A 385 -14.43 -2.90 13.65
N GLU A 386 -14.94 -2.99 12.42
CA GLU A 386 -14.30 -2.38 11.22
C GLU A 386 -14.39 -0.84 11.22
N HIS A 387 -15.25 -0.26 12.01
CA HIS A 387 -15.43 1.20 12.23
C HIS A 387 -15.75 2.03 10.97
N GLY A 388 -16.22 1.41 9.89
CA GLY A 388 -16.50 2.11 8.63
C GLY A 388 -15.24 2.56 7.87
N ASN A 389 -14.07 1.97 8.18
CA ASN A 389 -12.83 2.19 7.43
C ASN A 389 -12.93 1.66 5.99
N ARG A 390 -13.77 0.65 5.75
CA ARG A 390 -14.01 -0.01 4.46
C ARG A 390 -12.72 -0.50 3.82
N HIS A 391 -11.80 -1.00 4.66
CA HIS A 391 -10.47 -1.37 4.23
C HIS A 391 -10.40 -2.83 3.78
N THR A 392 -10.44 -3.76 4.71
CA THR A 392 -10.24 -5.20 4.45
C THR A 392 -11.11 -6.03 5.40
N ALA A 393 -11.64 -7.14 4.91
CA ALA A 393 -12.28 -8.17 5.72
C ALA A 393 -12.04 -9.55 5.13
N SER A 394 -12.13 -10.60 5.94
CA SER A 394 -12.07 -11.97 5.46
C SER A 394 -13.09 -12.89 6.12
N ILE A 395 -13.40 -13.98 5.44
CA ILE A 395 -14.29 -15.03 5.95
C ILE A 395 -13.73 -16.42 5.62
N PHE A 396 -13.82 -17.31 6.60
CA PHE A 396 -13.64 -18.75 6.41
C PHE A 396 -15.01 -19.43 6.52
N SER A 397 -15.45 -19.99 5.41
CA SER A 397 -16.80 -20.55 5.26
C SER A 397 -16.84 -21.48 4.05
N LYS A 398 -17.78 -22.40 4.03
CA LYS A 398 -18.21 -23.15 2.83
C LYS A 398 -19.61 -22.76 2.38
N ASP A 399 -20.27 -21.86 3.10
CA ASP A 399 -21.59 -21.34 2.79
C ASP A 399 -21.48 -20.08 1.93
N VAL A 400 -21.99 -20.14 0.70
CA VAL A 400 -21.94 -19.03 -0.27
C VAL A 400 -22.86 -17.87 0.17
N ASP A 401 -23.95 -18.15 0.85
CA ASP A 401 -24.88 -17.12 1.34
C ASP A 401 -24.27 -16.37 2.50
N HIS A 402 -23.57 -17.04 3.41
CA HIS A 402 -22.78 -16.38 4.48
C HIS A 402 -21.69 -15.49 3.91
N MET A 403 -20.91 -15.99 2.93
CA MET A 403 -19.88 -15.20 2.26
C MET A 403 -20.47 -13.94 1.62
N THR A 404 -21.61 -14.07 0.94
CA THR A 404 -22.28 -12.96 0.25
C THR A 404 -22.90 -11.97 1.26
N ARG A 405 -23.54 -12.48 2.31
CA ARG A 405 -24.14 -11.68 3.37
C ARG A 405 -23.13 -10.78 4.07
N PHE A 406 -21.99 -11.35 4.48
CA PHE A 406 -20.94 -10.59 5.14
C PHE A 406 -20.28 -9.56 4.19
N ALA A 407 -19.96 -9.95 2.96
CA ALA A 407 -19.39 -9.03 1.97
C ALA A 407 -20.24 -7.77 1.77
N ARG A 408 -21.56 -7.95 1.67
CA ARG A 408 -22.53 -6.84 1.51
C ARG A 408 -22.64 -5.97 2.76
N ALA A 409 -22.46 -6.55 3.94
CA ALA A 409 -22.59 -5.82 5.21
C ALA A 409 -21.35 -4.99 5.52
N VAL A 410 -20.14 -5.53 5.26
CA VAL A 410 -18.87 -4.90 5.65
C VAL A 410 -18.35 -3.89 4.62
N GLU A 411 -18.76 -4.00 3.34
CA GLU A 411 -18.47 -3.07 2.24
C GLU A 411 -16.99 -2.68 2.08
N THR A 412 -16.07 -3.61 2.35
CA THR A 412 -14.63 -3.33 2.31
C THR A 412 -14.06 -3.31 0.90
N THR A 413 -12.95 -2.59 0.71
CA THR A 413 -12.16 -2.55 -0.53
C THR A 413 -11.58 -3.93 -0.86
N ILE A 414 -11.09 -4.65 0.15
CA ILE A 414 -10.55 -6.00 0.03
C ILE A 414 -11.49 -6.95 0.80
N TYR A 415 -11.91 -8.00 0.13
CA TYR A 415 -12.69 -9.08 0.75
C TYR A 415 -12.10 -10.42 0.38
N VAL A 416 -11.57 -11.15 1.37
CA VAL A 416 -10.86 -12.42 1.16
C VAL A 416 -11.70 -13.59 1.66
N LYS A 417 -11.72 -14.67 0.92
CA LYS A 417 -12.42 -15.91 1.26
C LYS A 417 -11.41 -17.03 1.45
N ASN A 418 -11.48 -17.71 2.59
CA ASN A 418 -10.70 -18.93 2.89
C ASN A 418 -9.17 -18.78 2.70
N SER A 419 -8.63 -17.59 2.96
CA SER A 419 -7.19 -17.31 2.91
C SER A 419 -6.81 -16.21 3.87
N ALA A 420 -5.50 -16.03 4.11
CA ALA A 420 -4.98 -14.89 4.82
C ALA A 420 -5.28 -13.58 4.05
N THR A 421 -5.54 -12.50 4.76
CA THR A 421 -5.89 -11.19 4.16
C THR A 421 -4.82 -10.66 3.21
N LYS A 422 -3.55 -11.01 3.41
CA LYS A 422 -2.44 -10.66 2.51
C LYS A 422 -2.65 -11.16 1.06
N ALA A 423 -3.48 -12.17 0.86
CA ALA A 423 -3.87 -12.62 -0.48
C ALA A 423 -4.60 -11.54 -1.28
N GLY A 424 -5.33 -10.66 -0.60
CA GLY A 424 -6.04 -9.52 -1.22
C GLY A 424 -5.13 -8.42 -1.79
N VAL A 425 -3.85 -8.43 -1.43
CA VAL A 425 -2.82 -7.57 -2.04
C VAL A 425 -1.81 -8.37 -2.87
N GLY A 426 -2.23 -9.56 -3.32
CA GLY A 426 -1.44 -10.41 -4.21
C GLY A 426 -0.34 -11.24 -3.52
N ILE A 427 -0.17 -11.18 -2.20
CA ILE A 427 0.79 -12.01 -1.46
C ILE A 427 0.15 -13.36 -1.16
N GLY A 428 0.50 -14.37 -1.95
CA GLY A 428 -0.14 -15.69 -1.86
C GLY A 428 -1.54 -15.76 -2.48
N GLY A 429 -1.93 -14.78 -3.29
CA GLY A 429 -3.20 -14.71 -4.02
C GLY A 429 -3.02 -14.13 -5.43
N GLU A 430 -4.11 -14.12 -6.18
CA GLU A 430 -4.17 -13.51 -7.51
C GLU A 430 -4.31 -11.98 -7.42
N GLY A 431 -4.03 -11.30 -8.53
CA GLY A 431 -4.13 -9.86 -8.65
C GLY A 431 -2.82 -9.13 -8.41
N HIS A 432 -2.87 -7.82 -8.55
CA HIS A 432 -1.70 -6.97 -8.40
C HIS A 432 -1.50 -6.48 -6.95
N CYS A 433 -0.26 -6.09 -6.65
CA CYS A 433 0.11 -5.54 -5.35
C CYS A 433 0.03 -4.02 -5.35
N THR A 434 -0.43 -3.46 -4.24
CA THR A 434 -0.28 -2.03 -3.93
C THR A 434 0.01 -1.83 -2.45
N MET A 435 0.76 -0.77 -2.13
CA MET A 435 0.98 -0.27 -0.77
C MET A 435 0.12 0.98 -0.48
N THR A 436 -0.77 1.36 -1.42
CA THR A 436 -1.71 2.48 -1.28
C THR A 436 -3.13 1.96 -1.55
N ILE A 437 -3.77 1.45 -0.50
CA ILE A 437 -5.15 0.92 -0.54
C ILE A 437 -6.10 2.08 -0.23
N ALA A 438 -6.65 2.68 -1.29
CA ALA A 438 -7.39 3.94 -1.21
C ALA A 438 -8.91 3.72 -1.05
N GLY A 439 -9.31 3.07 0.05
CA GLY A 439 -10.71 2.88 0.43
C GLY A 439 -11.47 4.19 0.63
N PRO A 440 -10.97 5.14 1.46
CA PRO A 440 -11.69 6.39 1.76
C PRO A 440 -11.99 7.26 0.55
N THR A 441 -11.17 7.22 -0.49
CA THR A 441 -11.35 8.03 -1.72
C THR A 441 -11.90 7.24 -2.90
N GLY A 442 -12.07 5.91 -2.74
CA GLY A 442 -12.77 5.05 -3.67
C GLY A 442 -11.94 4.47 -4.83
N GLU A 443 -10.64 4.76 -4.90
CA GLU A 443 -9.75 4.16 -5.90
C GLU A 443 -9.44 2.68 -5.59
N GLY A 444 -9.62 2.24 -4.35
CA GLY A 444 -9.42 0.87 -3.93
C GLY A 444 -7.97 0.42 -4.03
N ILE A 445 -7.74 -0.73 -4.67
CA ILE A 445 -6.40 -1.26 -4.96
C ILE A 445 -5.79 -0.44 -6.11
N THR A 446 -4.93 0.53 -5.75
CA THR A 446 -4.37 1.49 -6.71
C THR A 446 -3.35 0.85 -7.67
N CYS A 447 -3.29 1.38 -8.88
CA CYS A 447 -2.28 1.07 -9.89
C CYS A 447 -2.02 2.32 -10.75
N ALA A 448 -1.26 2.22 -11.83
CA ALA A 448 -0.96 3.38 -12.69
C ALA A 448 -2.22 4.13 -13.17
N ARG A 449 -3.33 3.44 -13.41
CA ARG A 449 -4.62 4.05 -13.81
C ARG A 449 -5.17 5.01 -12.75
N SER A 450 -4.99 4.68 -11.46
CA SER A 450 -5.49 5.50 -10.34
C SER A 450 -4.81 6.89 -10.29
N PHE A 451 -3.57 6.97 -10.76
CA PHE A 451 -2.76 8.18 -10.80
C PHE A 451 -2.80 8.91 -12.15
N CYS A 452 -3.83 8.64 -12.95
CA CYS A 452 -4.07 9.27 -14.23
C CYS A 452 -5.45 9.92 -14.28
N ARG A 453 -5.61 10.89 -15.18
CA ARG A 453 -6.90 11.42 -15.58
C ARG A 453 -7.28 10.86 -16.95
N ARG A 454 -8.55 10.63 -17.18
CA ARG A 454 -9.02 10.22 -18.50
C ARG A 454 -9.01 11.38 -19.49
N ARG A 455 -8.56 11.13 -20.71
CA ARG A 455 -8.58 12.07 -21.83
C ARG A 455 -9.31 11.45 -22.99
N ARG A 456 -10.31 12.15 -23.49
CA ARG A 456 -11.02 11.77 -24.71
C ARG A 456 -10.42 12.53 -25.89
N CYS A 457 -10.05 11.78 -26.94
CA CYS A 457 -9.64 12.28 -28.23
C CYS A 457 -10.67 11.84 -29.26
N VAL A 458 -11.23 12.78 -30.03
CA VAL A 458 -12.28 12.49 -30.99
C VAL A 458 -11.84 12.97 -32.37
N LEU A 459 -11.93 12.09 -33.36
CA LEU A 459 -11.91 12.43 -34.78
C LEU A 459 -13.33 12.29 -35.30
N ALA A 460 -14.00 13.41 -35.57
CA ALA A 460 -15.33 13.49 -36.14
C ALA A 460 -15.22 13.84 -37.63
N GLU A 461 -16.24 13.50 -38.41
CA GLU A 461 -16.37 13.86 -39.83
C GLU A 461 -15.19 13.39 -40.69
N GLY A 462 -15.06 12.15 -40.95
CA GLY A 462 -13.97 11.72 -41.84
C GLY A 462 -13.63 10.27 -41.82
N GLY A 463 -14.61 9.49 -42.10
CA GLY A 463 -14.46 8.17 -42.69
C GLY A 463 -13.29 7.30 -42.30
N LEU A 464 -12.94 7.20 -40.99
CA LEU A 464 -12.00 6.17 -40.56
C LEU A 464 -12.64 4.77 -40.50
N ARG A 465 -13.97 4.71 -40.59
CA ARG A 465 -14.68 3.44 -40.68
C ARG A 465 -14.71 2.95 -42.13
N ILE A 466 -14.24 1.72 -42.31
CA ILE A 466 -14.11 1.09 -43.65
C ILE A 466 -15.31 0.18 -44.00
N VAL A 467 -16.20 -0.07 -43.07
CA VAL A 467 -17.41 -0.91 -43.26
C VAL A 467 -18.68 -0.10 -43.26
#